data_40bd453d0a5c04e8619a24955410391b
#
_entry.id   40bd453d0a5c04e8619a24955410391b
#
_cell.length_a   1.000
_cell.length_b   1.000
_cell.length_c   1.000
_cell.angle_alpha   90.00
_cell.angle_beta   90.00
_cell.angle_gamma   90.00
#
_symmetry.space_group_name_H-M   'P 1'
#
loop_
_entity.id
_entity.type
_entity.pdbx_description
1 polymer ?
#
loop_
_entity_poly.entity_id
_entity_poly.type
_entity_poly.pdbx_seq_one_letter_code
_entity_poly.pdbx_strand_id
1 'polypeptide(L)'
;KRQFMNSLDEKPDGKLVLMTAINPTPAGEGKTTTSIGLAQAFEKLGKKSVLALREPSLGPCFGIKGGAAGGGYSQVVPMEDLNLHFTGDFHAITSANNLLAALLDNHIQQGNELRIDTRQVIWKRCMDMNDRALRNIVIGLGRKVDGYVREDHFVITVATEIMAILC
;
A
#
# COMPACT_ATOMS: atom_id res chain seq x y z
N LYS A 1 7.53 19.33 -2.69
CA LYS A 1 7.98 18.26 -3.60
C LYS A 1 8.64 18.88 -4.86
N ARG A 2 7.91 19.68 -5.64
CA ARG A 2 8.40 20.26 -6.92
C ARG A 2 9.69 21.09 -6.79
N GLN A 3 9.77 21.96 -5.76
CA GLN A 3 10.98 22.74 -5.49
C GLN A 3 12.19 21.88 -5.15
N PHE A 4 11.98 20.81 -4.38
CA PHE A 4 13.03 19.85 -4.06
C PHE A 4 13.49 19.09 -5.30
N MET A 5 12.57 18.63 -6.15
CA MET A 5 12.92 17.94 -7.40
C MET A 5 13.76 18.84 -8.31
N ASN A 6 13.34 20.11 -8.51
CA ASN A 6 14.11 21.05 -9.33
C ASN A 6 15.52 21.33 -8.78
N SER A 7 15.73 21.21 -7.46
CA SER A 7 17.07 21.36 -6.86
C SER A 7 18.01 20.19 -7.11
N LEU A 8 17.49 19.08 -7.67
CA LEU A 8 18.28 17.90 -7.99
C LEU A 8 18.75 17.87 -9.45
N ASP A 9 18.14 18.69 -10.32
CA ASP A 9 18.42 18.69 -11.77
C ASP A 9 19.88 18.97 -12.14
N GLU A 10 20.60 19.68 -11.28
CA GLU A 10 22.04 19.99 -11.46
C GLU A 10 22.98 18.97 -10.80
N LYS A 11 22.43 17.97 -10.10
CA LYS A 11 23.25 16.96 -9.40
C LYS A 11 23.40 15.72 -10.26
N PRO A 12 24.60 15.11 -10.26
CA PRO A 12 24.78 13.85 -11.00
C PRO A 12 23.93 12.74 -10.39
N ASP A 13 23.30 11.95 -11.23
CA ASP A 13 22.53 10.80 -10.82
C ASP A 13 23.40 9.75 -10.14
N GLY A 14 22.86 9.15 -9.09
CA GLY A 14 23.42 7.96 -8.46
C GLY A 14 23.19 6.72 -9.32
N LYS A 15 23.91 5.64 -8.99
CA LYS A 15 23.66 4.33 -9.62
C LYS A 15 22.44 3.68 -8.99
N LEU A 16 21.48 3.27 -9.82
CA LEU A 16 20.31 2.52 -9.38
C LEU A 16 20.58 1.02 -9.46
N VAL A 17 20.32 0.32 -8.36
CA VAL A 17 20.34 -1.15 -8.30
C VAL A 17 18.94 -1.63 -7.96
N LEU A 18 18.28 -2.33 -8.89
CA LEU A 18 16.98 -2.94 -8.69
C LEU A 18 17.12 -4.37 -8.24
N MET A 19 16.57 -4.69 -7.05
CA MET A 19 16.47 -6.07 -6.56
C MET A 19 15.11 -6.65 -6.89
N THR A 20 15.10 -7.72 -7.69
CA THR A 20 13.88 -8.38 -8.15
C THR A 20 14.02 -9.90 -8.11
N ALA A 21 12.91 -10.61 -8.34
CA ALA A 21 12.88 -12.06 -8.51
C ALA A 21 11.97 -12.43 -9.69
N ILE A 22 12.29 -13.53 -10.35
CA ILE A 22 11.58 -13.98 -11.57
C ILE A 22 10.21 -14.55 -11.19
N ASN A 23 10.16 -15.46 -10.23
CA ASN A 23 8.93 -16.13 -9.80
C ASN A 23 8.72 -15.99 -8.30
N PRO A 24 7.45 -15.81 -7.84
CA PRO A 24 7.14 -15.87 -6.42
C PRO A 24 7.25 -17.30 -5.88
N THR A 25 7.71 -17.44 -4.64
CA THR A 25 7.71 -18.69 -3.91
C THR A 25 6.95 -18.57 -2.60
N PRO A 26 6.38 -19.66 -2.05
CA PRO A 26 5.67 -19.62 -0.76
C PRO A 26 6.52 -19.11 0.41
N ALA A 27 7.81 -19.41 0.42
CA ALA A 27 8.73 -18.97 1.46
C ALA A 27 9.27 -17.55 1.27
N GLY A 28 8.98 -16.91 0.14
CA GLY A 28 9.60 -15.66 -0.29
C GLY A 28 10.95 -15.86 -0.95
N GLU A 29 11.43 -14.86 -1.70
CA GLU A 29 12.66 -14.94 -2.50
C GLU A 29 13.84 -14.18 -1.87
N GLY A 30 13.66 -13.63 -0.67
CA GLY A 30 14.72 -12.92 0.04
C GLY A 30 15.10 -11.55 -0.53
N LYS A 31 14.26 -10.95 -1.39
CA LYS A 31 14.54 -9.64 -2.02
C LYS A 31 14.91 -8.56 -1.00
N THR A 32 14.11 -8.42 0.04
CA THR A 32 14.33 -7.42 1.08
C THR A 32 15.61 -7.70 1.86
N THR A 33 15.82 -8.92 2.32
CA THR A 33 17.02 -9.32 3.05
C THR A 33 18.28 -9.11 2.23
N THR A 34 18.25 -9.46 0.95
CA THR A 34 19.39 -9.26 0.02
C THR A 34 19.63 -7.77 -0.22
N SER A 35 18.59 -6.95 -0.37
CA SER A 35 18.74 -5.50 -0.53
C SER A 35 19.38 -4.85 0.69
N ILE A 36 18.97 -5.24 1.89
CA ILE A 36 19.56 -4.73 3.14
C ILE A 36 21.01 -5.19 3.27
N GLY A 37 21.30 -6.47 3.02
CA GLY A 37 22.66 -7.00 3.07
C GLY A 37 23.60 -6.32 2.06
N LEU A 38 23.08 -5.99 0.87
CA LEU A 38 23.85 -5.24 -0.13
C LEU A 38 24.16 -3.81 0.35
N ALA A 39 23.20 -3.12 0.95
CA ALA A 39 23.42 -1.79 1.52
C ALA A 39 24.48 -1.81 2.64
N GLN A 40 24.42 -2.82 3.55
CA GLN A 40 25.42 -3.05 4.58
C GLN A 40 26.81 -3.34 3.99
N ALA A 41 26.87 -4.08 2.88
CA ALA A 41 28.13 -4.35 2.19
C ALA A 41 28.74 -3.07 1.59
N PHE A 42 27.92 -2.19 1.00
CA PHE A 42 28.39 -0.89 0.51
C PHE A 42 28.94 -0.03 1.64
N GLU A 43 28.29 0.01 2.79
CA GLU A 43 28.79 0.73 3.97
C GLU A 43 30.16 0.21 4.41
N LYS A 44 30.33 -1.11 4.51
CA LYS A 44 31.64 -1.73 4.84
C LYS A 44 32.74 -1.41 3.82
N LEU A 45 32.35 -1.17 2.56
CA LEU A 45 33.29 -0.74 1.50
C LEU A 45 33.48 0.79 1.44
N GLY A 46 32.94 1.52 2.41
CA GLY A 46 33.04 2.98 2.46
C GLY A 46 32.23 3.69 1.35
N LYS A 47 31.25 3.02 0.75
CA LYS A 47 30.39 3.58 -0.28
C LYS A 47 29.09 4.11 0.35
N LYS A 48 28.69 5.30 -0.05
CA LYS A 48 27.39 5.86 0.33
C LYS A 48 26.28 5.15 -0.46
N SER A 49 25.28 4.65 0.22
CA SER A 49 24.10 4.03 -0.40
C SER A 49 22.83 4.50 0.31
N VAL A 50 21.72 4.49 -0.42
CA VAL A 50 20.38 4.70 0.10
C VAL A 50 19.55 3.48 -0.26
N LEU A 51 18.83 2.96 0.70
CA LEU A 51 17.99 1.79 0.55
C LEU A 51 16.52 2.23 0.49
N ALA A 52 15.84 1.90 -0.60
CA ALA A 52 14.41 2.12 -0.75
C ALA A 52 13.70 0.76 -0.65
N LEU A 53 12.99 0.55 0.43
CA LEU A 53 12.24 -0.67 0.70
C LEU A 53 10.75 -0.43 0.59
N ARG A 54 10.02 -1.50 0.27
CA ARG A 54 8.58 -1.49 0.32
C ARG A 54 8.12 -1.63 1.78
N GLU A 55 7.19 -0.80 2.19
CA GLU A 55 6.48 -0.96 3.46
C GLU A 55 5.62 -2.24 3.44
N PRO A 56 5.60 -3.06 4.51
CA PRO A 56 4.76 -4.24 4.56
C PRO A 56 3.31 -3.87 4.81
N SER A 57 2.40 -4.64 4.22
CA SER A 57 1.00 -4.69 4.64
C SER A 57 0.85 -5.61 5.86
N LEU A 58 -0.39 -5.83 6.34
CA LEU A 58 -0.70 -6.80 7.40
C LEU A 58 -0.37 -8.27 7.01
N GLY A 59 0.14 -8.52 5.82
CA GLY A 59 0.52 -9.85 5.34
C GLY A 59 1.39 -10.66 6.28
N PRO A 60 2.42 -10.10 6.96
CA PRO A 60 3.23 -10.83 7.94
C PRO A 60 2.44 -11.34 9.14
N CYS A 61 1.37 -10.65 9.53
CA CYS A 61 0.50 -11.06 10.65
C CYS A 61 -0.58 -12.05 10.23
N PHE A 62 -0.90 -12.12 8.95
CA PHE A 62 -2.05 -12.88 8.44
C PHE A 62 -1.67 -14.07 7.55
N GLY A 63 -0.42 -14.38 7.35
CA GLY A 63 -0.06 -15.51 6.48
C GLY A 63 1.44 -15.64 6.23
N ILE A 64 1.77 -16.32 5.13
CA ILE A 64 3.15 -16.67 4.75
C ILE A 64 3.87 -15.52 4.03
N LYS A 65 3.33 -14.30 4.08
CA LYS A 65 3.95 -13.18 3.40
C LYS A 65 5.12 -12.63 4.22
N GLY A 66 6.30 -12.51 3.61
CA GLY A 66 7.49 -11.97 4.27
C GLY A 66 7.32 -10.52 4.72
N GLY A 67 7.92 -10.15 5.84
CA GLY A 67 8.02 -8.78 6.30
C GLY A 67 8.92 -7.91 5.42
N ALA A 68 8.90 -6.59 5.62
CA ALA A 68 9.72 -5.65 4.87
C ALA A 68 11.01 -5.24 5.61
N ALA A 69 11.25 -5.79 6.79
CA ALA A 69 12.38 -5.41 7.63
C ALA A 69 13.64 -6.28 7.44
N GLY A 70 13.60 -7.27 6.54
CA GLY A 70 14.72 -8.20 6.32
C GLY A 70 14.72 -9.37 7.29
N GLY A 71 15.89 -9.99 7.51
CA GLY A 71 16.03 -11.15 8.39
C GLY A 71 17.48 -11.46 8.77
N GLY A 72 17.67 -12.27 9.79
CA GLY A 72 19.00 -12.59 10.30
C GLY A 72 19.77 -11.35 10.74
N TYR A 73 20.98 -11.18 10.23
CA TYR A 73 21.82 -9.99 10.49
C TYR A 73 21.54 -8.83 9.54
N SER A 74 20.70 -9.02 8.51
CA SER A 74 20.32 -8.00 7.54
C SER A 74 18.93 -7.49 7.85
N GLN A 75 18.80 -6.63 8.85
CA GLN A 75 17.53 -6.13 9.35
C GLN A 75 17.51 -4.59 9.42
N VAL A 76 16.31 -4.04 9.21
CA VAL A 76 15.97 -2.66 9.54
C VAL A 76 15.26 -2.67 10.89
N VAL A 77 15.66 -1.76 11.77
CA VAL A 77 15.10 -1.63 13.12
C VAL A 77 14.34 -0.30 13.27
N PRO A 78 13.26 -0.25 14.04
CA PRO A 78 12.64 -1.31 14.83
C PRO A 78 11.82 -2.28 13.97
N MET A 79 12.19 -3.54 13.95
CA MET A 79 11.62 -4.54 13.03
C MET A 79 10.15 -4.85 13.35
N GLU A 80 9.83 -4.97 14.64
CA GLU A 80 8.48 -5.28 15.10
C GLU A 80 7.50 -4.18 14.71
N ASP A 81 7.83 -2.92 14.96
CA ASP A 81 6.97 -1.79 14.63
C ASP A 81 6.73 -1.69 13.13
N LEU A 82 7.78 -1.90 12.32
CA LEU A 82 7.68 -1.89 10.86
C LEU A 82 6.80 -3.02 10.31
N ASN A 83 6.86 -4.20 10.89
CA ASN A 83 6.10 -5.37 10.43
C ASN A 83 4.66 -5.38 10.94
N LEU A 84 4.39 -4.82 12.11
CA LEU A 84 3.06 -4.80 12.70
C LEU A 84 2.20 -3.64 12.21
N HIS A 85 2.78 -2.64 11.57
CA HIS A 85 2.05 -1.59 10.87
C HIS A 85 0.99 -0.88 11.73
N PHE A 86 1.34 -0.52 12.98
CA PHE A 86 0.38 0.12 13.89
C PHE A 86 0.02 1.56 13.54
N THR A 87 0.92 2.26 12.88
CA THR A 87 0.77 3.67 12.50
C THR A 87 1.50 3.93 11.19
N GLY A 88 1.14 5.01 10.50
CA GLY A 88 1.84 5.46 9.31
C GLY A 88 0.93 5.66 8.10
N ASP A 89 1.54 5.72 6.94
CA ASP A 89 0.87 6.12 5.71
C ASP A 89 -0.23 5.15 5.30
N PHE A 90 -0.04 3.86 5.45
CA PHE A 90 -1.07 2.88 5.07
C PHE A 90 -2.33 3.01 5.92
N HIS A 91 -2.20 3.25 7.21
CA HIS A 91 -3.36 3.51 8.07
C HIS A 91 -4.08 4.80 7.64
N ALA A 92 -3.34 5.86 7.39
CA ALA A 92 -3.90 7.14 6.94
C ALA A 92 -4.58 7.00 5.57
N ILE A 93 -3.94 6.34 4.62
CA ILE A 93 -4.49 6.09 3.27
C ILE A 93 -5.75 5.23 3.32
N THR A 94 -5.74 4.15 4.11
CA THR A 94 -6.93 3.30 4.30
C THR A 94 -8.10 4.11 4.83
N SER A 95 -7.86 4.94 5.84
CA SER A 95 -8.89 5.81 6.42
C SER A 95 -9.41 6.84 5.42
N ALA A 96 -8.53 7.51 4.68
CA ALA A 96 -8.89 8.50 3.67
C ALA A 96 -9.69 7.88 2.51
N ASN A 97 -9.24 6.75 1.99
CA ASN A 97 -9.90 6.06 0.89
C ASN A 97 -11.31 5.57 1.28
N ASN A 98 -11.43 4.98 2.45
CA ASN A 98 -12.73 4.46 2.92
C ASN A 98 -13.68 5.59 3.34
N LEU A 99 -13.15 6.70 3.87
CA LEU A 99 -13.96 7.89 4.12
C LEU A 99 -14.54 8.43 2.81
N LEU A 100 -13.75 8.53 1.75
CA LEU A 100 -14.24 8.97 0.44
C LEU A 100 -15.30 8.01 -0.12
N ALA A 101 -15.11 6.70 0.00
CA ALA A 101 -16.12 5.71 -0.37
C ALA A 101 -17.44 5.90 0.39
N ALA A 102 -17.36 6.14 1.70
CA ALA A 102 -18.53 6.39 2.54
C ALA A 102 -19.22 7.73 2.18
N LEU A 103 -18.45 8.77 1.90
CA LEU A 103 -19.00 10.06 1.47
C LEU A 103 -19.71 9.96 0.11
N LEU A 104 -19.16 9.16 -0.81
CA LEU A 104 -19.79 8.90 -2.11
C LEU A 104 -21.15 8.20 -1.94
N ASP A 105 -21.20 7.14 -1.15
CA ASP A 105 -22.46 6.43 -0.88
C ASP A 105 -23.48 7.32 -0.15
N ASN A 106 -23.02 8.11 0.82
CA ASN A 106 -23.87 9.06 1.51
C ASN A 106 -24.42 10.15 0.56
N HIS A 107 -23.58 10.67 -0.34
CA HIS A 107 -24.01 11.64 -1.34
C HIS A 107 -25.12 11.06 -2.23
N ILE A 108 -24.94 9.84 -2.72
CA ILE A 108 -25.95 9.14 -3.52
C ILE A 108 -27.26 8.98 -2.73
N GLN A 109 -27.17 8.59 -1.46
CA GLN A 109 -28.33 8.36 -0.59
C GLN A 109 -29.07 9.66 -0.25
N GLN A 110 -28.36 10.78 -0.12
CA GLN A 110 -28.90 12.08 0.34
C GLN A 110 -29.37 12.99 -0.82
N GLY A 111 -29.75 12.42 -1.94
CA GLY A 111 -30.36 13.17 -3.05
C GLY A 111 -29.53 13.22 -4.32
N ASN A 112 -28.28 12.80 -4.29
CA ASN A 112 -27.44 12.63 -5.46
C ASN A 112 -27.40 13.85 -6.39
N GLU A 113 -27.14 15.03 -5.87
CA GLU A 113 -27.11 16.29 -6.61
C GLU A 113 -26.17 16.24 -7.82
N LEU A 114 -25.07 15.51 -7.72
CA LEU A 114 -24.11 15.29 -8.79
C LEU A 114 -24.60 14.29 -9.86
N ARG A 115 -25.75 13.66 -9.66
CA ARG A 115 -26.35 12.69 -10.59
C ARG A 115 -25.41 11.53 -10.94
N ILE A 116 -24.72 11.02 -9.94
CA ILE A 116 -23.80 9.87 -10.09
C ILE A 116 -24.62 8.62 -10.43
N ASP A 117 -24.27 7.94 -11.51
CA ASP A 117 -24.88 6.66 -11.86
C ASP A 117 -24.37 5.58 -10.90
N THR A 118 -25.26 5.07 -10.07
CA THR A 118 -24.92 4.04 -9.05
C THR A 118 -24.37 2.75 -9.65
N ARG A 119 -24.64 2.50 -10.94
CA ARG A 119 -24.12 1.32 -11.67
C ARG A 119 -22.72 1.53 -12.23
N GLN A 120 -22.19 2.77 -12.18
CA GLN A 120 -20.89 3.14 -12.70
C GLN A 120 -19.93 3.64 -11.62
N VAL A 121 -20.22 3.36 -10.37
CA VAL A 121 -19.30 3.66 -9.27
C VAL A 121 -18.15 2.68 -9.32
N ILE A 122 -16.96 3.18 -9.65
CA ILE A 122 -15.72 2.39 -9.76
C ILE A 122 -14.77 2.61 -8.58
N TRP A 123 -15.07 3.57 -7.68
CA TRP A 123 -14.28 3.80 -6.48
C TRP A 123 -14.44 2.62 -5.52
N LYS A 124 -13.33 1.97 -5.21
CA LYS A 124 -13.30 0.77 -4.37
C LYS A 124 -12.96 1.11 -2.92
N ARG A 125 -13.47 0.32 -2.01
CA ARG A 125 -12.99 0.29 -0.62
C ARG A 125 -11.64 -0.39 -0.55
N CYS A 126 -10.92 -0.20 0.54
CA CYS A 126 -9.65 -0.86 0.73
C CYS A 126 -9.46 -1.37 2.16
N MET A 127 -8.59 -2.35 2.28
CA MET A 127 -8.05 -2.80 3.55
C MET A 127 -6.58 -3.21 3.35
N ASP A 128 -5.80 -3.17 4.40
CA ASP A 128 -4.36 -3.43 4.29
C ASP A 128 -4.03 -4.93 4.32
N MET A 129 -4.85 -5.72 3.67
CA MET A 129 -4.58 -7.15 3.42
C MET A 129 -5.27 -7.61 2.14
N ASN A 130 -4.78 -8.72 1.58
CA ASN A 130 -5.47 -9.41 0.50
C ASN A 130 -6.52 -10.37 1.10
N ASP A 131 -7.79 -10.03 0.92
CA ASP A 131 -8.89 -10.93 1.26
C ASP A 131 -9.63 -11.33 -0.02
N ARG A 132 -9.56 -12.62 -0.36
CA ARG A 132 -10.19 -13.16 -1.57
C ARG A 132 -11.70 -13.05 -1.51
N ALA A 133 -12.30 -13.22 -0.34
CA ALA A 133 -13.75 -13.20 -0.15
C ALA A 133 -14.36 -11.80 -0.36
N LEU A 134 -13.55 -10.75 -0.21
CA LEU A 134 -13.98 -9.36 -0.34
C LEU A 134 -13.68 -8.75 -1.72
N ARG A 135 -13.21 -9.53 -2.67
CA ARG A 135 -12.91 -9.03 -4.03
C ARG A 135 -14.14 -8.63 -4.82
N ASN A 136 -15.25 -9.34 -4.60
CA ASN A 136 -16.54 -9.01 -5.20
C ASN A 136 -17.58 -9.19 -4.12
N ILE A 137 -18.21 -8.11 -3.71
CA ILE A 137 -19.24 -8.08 -2.66
C ILE A 137 -20.43 -7.28 -3.12
N VAL A 138 -21.53 -7.45 -2.43
CA VAL A 138 -22.72 -6.60 -2.61
C VAL A 138 -22.88 -5.75 -1.36
N ILE A 139 -23.06 -4.47 -1.55
CA ILE A 139 -23.30 -3.50 -0.46
C ILE A 139 -24.71 -2.92 -0.58
N GLY A 140 -25.15 -2.23 0.48
CA GLY A 140 -26.46 -1.59 0.54
C GLY A 140 -27.62 -2.57 0.71
N LEU A 141 -27.36 -3.83 1.07
CA LEU A 141 -28.39 -4.81 1.40
C LEU A 141 -29.08 -4.43 2.71
N GLY A 142 -30.41 -4.61 2.73
CA GLY A 142 -31.20 -4.34 3.92
C GLY A 142 -32.33 -3.36 3.64
N ARG A 143 -32.48 -2.34 4.49
CA ARG A 143 -33.58 -1.38 4.39
C ARG A 143 -33.21 -0.23 3.44
N LYS A 144 -34.20 0.54 3.02
CA LYS A 144 -34.01 1.73 2.15
C LYS A 144 -32.96 2.71 2.69
N VAL A 145 -32.82 2.79 4.00
CA VAL A 145 -31.84 3.68 4.67
C VAL A 145 -30.39 3.17 4.62
N ASP A 146 -30.21 1.91 4.25
CA ASP A 146 -28.88 1.26 4.23
C ASP A 146 -28.13 1.51 2.91
N GLY A 147 -28.73 2.23 1.96
CA GLY A 147 -28.12 2.66 0.70
C GLY A 147 -28.67 2.00 -0.55
N TYR A 148 -27.98 2.18 -1.65
CA TYR A 148 -28.30 1.54 -2.92
C TYR A 148 -27.57 0.22 -3.07
N VAL A 149 -28.31 -0.84 -3.45
CA VAL A 149 -27.73 -2.16 -3.69
C VAL A 149 -26.85 -2.10 -4.95
N ARG A 150 -25.57 -2.37 -4.80
CA ARG A 150 -24.62 -2.46 -5.90
C ARG A 150 -23.45 -3.38 -5.60
N GLU A 151 -22.75 -3.79 -6.64
CA GLU A 151 -21.46 -4.46 -6.48
C GLU A 151 -20.39 -3.49 -6.00
N ASP A 152 -19.52 -3.96 -5.13
CA ASP A 152 -18.33 -3.25 -4.66
C ASP A 152 -17.17 -4.24 -4.46
N HIS A 153 -16.01 -3.73 -4.13
CA HIS A 153 -14.79 -4.51 -3.96
C HIS A 153 -13.94 -3.94 -2.83
N PHE A 154 -13.10 -4.80 -2.26
CA PHE A 154 -11.97 -4.35 -1.46
C PHE A 154 -10.66 -4.59 -2.21
N VAL A 155 -9.86 -3.56 -2.37
CA VAL A 155 -8.49 -3.65 -2.86
C VAL A 155 -7.52 -3.54 -1.69
N ILE A 156 -6.29 -3.99 -1.86
CA ILE A 156 -5.26 -3.73 -0.87
C ILE A 156 -4.91 -2.24 -0.87
N THR A 157 -4.63 -1.66 0.29
CA THR A 157 -4.40 -0.21 0.46
C THR A 157 -3.38 0.36 -0.52
N VAL A 158 -2.30 -0.36 -0.81
CA VAL A 158 -1.26 0.07 -1.77
C VAL A 158 -1.74 0.18 -3.22
N ALA A 159 -2.89 -0.41 -3.56
CA ALA A 159 -3.46 -0.37 -4.90
C ALA A 159 -4.57 0.70 -5.04
N THR A 160 -4.70 1.60 -4.08
CA THR A 160 -5.68 2.68 -4.12
C THR A 160 -5.17 3.89 -4.92
N GLU A 161 -6.10 4.66 -5.46
CA GLU A 161 -5.83 5.95 -6.11
C GLU A 161 -5.26 6.96 -5.12
N ILE A 162 -5.64 6.88 -3.85
CA ILE A 162 -5.07 7.74 -2.79
C ILE A 162 -3.57 7.46 -2.62
N MET A 163 -3.18 6.19 -2.65
CA MET A 163 -1.74 5.83 -2.62
C MET A 163 -1.01 6.38 -3.85
N ALA A 164 -1.60 6.27 -5.02
CA ALA A 164 -1.01 6.81 -6.26
C ALA A 164 -0.83 8.34 -6.24
N ILE A 165 -1.70 9.06 -5.52
CA ILE A 165 -1.56 10.52 -5.33
C ILE A 165 -0.43 10.84 -4.34
N LEU A 166 -0.24 10.02 -3.31
CA LEU A 166 0.80 10.21 -2.30
C LEU A 166 2.20 9.97 -2.87
N CYS A 167 2.38 8.95 -3.69
CA CYS A 167 3.65 8.62 -4.35
C CYS A 167 3.90 9.54 -5.56
#